data_7e7455272d6b4799fedf966727edcaef
#
_entry.id   7e7455272d6b4799fedf966727edcaef
#
_cell.length_a   1.000
_cell.length_b   1.000
_cell.length_c   1.000
_cell.angle_alpha   90.00
_cell.angle_beta   90.00
_cell.angle_gamma   90.00
#
_symmetry.space_group_name_H-M   'P 1'
#
loop_
_entity.id
_entity.type
_entity.pdbx_description
1 polymer ?
#
loop_
_entity_poly.entity_id
_entity_poly.type
_entity_poly.pdbx_seq_one_letter_code
_entity_poly.pdbx_strand_id
1 'polypeptide(L)'
;MNATDWSTIVRLVADGVGVREGDRVSVFFTDVAVMDAVAAFVDESWRRGAVVQVVATDERFDSSALRWAPLDVLSAAPPLEAAAMEWSDVHVSFRAMTTPIVDADPARIAALRRGRGLVSTMRWERTRWALVRVPTPQWAAAMALDADDVVREWAASFDADWAEAARRMQALCDHLSGARTAVIEDEWGALEVGVEGRTWIPFAGNVNWPDGEIATAPVDDAVSGRIRFPGAFSFGGVIVRDLELELVDGLIVAERATEGLALVSALLDADEGARRLGEFGIGTNAALTTMTGDLLIDEKILGTAHIAPGRAYPECGGVNASSLHWDIVKDLRGTGGGPRGSLRIDDEWFIRDGVVQPVLSEVAVGSPPLTAPA
;
A
#
# COMPACT_ATOMS: atom_id res chain seq x y z
N MET A 1 4.05 -25.35 -7.96
CA MET A 1 3.91 -24.44 -6.80
C MET A 1 4.02 -25.29 -5.55
N ASN A 2 5.03 -25.08 -4.72
CA ASN A 2 4.99 -25.61 -3.36
C ASN A 2 3.79 -24.98 -2.67
N ALA A 3 2.97 -25.78 -1.98
CA ALA A 3 1.81 -25.28 -1.27
C ALA A 3 2.26 -24.22 -0.25
N THR A 4 1.74 -23.02 -0.36
CA THR A 4 1.96 -21.94 0.61
C THR A 4 1.54 -22.42 2.00
N ASP A 5 2.40 -22.31 2.99
CA ASP A 5 2.05 -22.66 4.37
C ASP A 5 1.17 -21.56 4.99
N TRP A 6 -0.10 -21.60 4.63
CA TRP A 6 -1.07 -20.66 5.17
C TRP A 6 -1.19 -20.73 6.69
N SER A 7 -0.90 -21.87 7.32
CA SER A 7 -1.02 -22.01 8.77
C SER A 7 -0.02 -21.14 9.54
N THR A 8 1.15 -20.91 8.98
CA THR A 8 2.16 -20.01 9.54
C THR A 8 1.81 -18.54 9.25
N ILE A 9 1.47 -18.21 8.00
CA ILE A 9 1.14 -16.85 7.60
C ILE A 9 -0.07 -16.30 8.38
N VAL A 10 -1.16 -17.08 8.48
CA VAL A 10 -2.37 -16.60 9.17
C VAL A 10 -2.17 -16.42 10.68
N ARG A 11 -1.26 -17.18 11.30
CA ARG A 11 -0.88 -16.94 12.71
C ARG A 11 -0.17 -15.62 12.88
N LEU A 12 0.79 -15.30 12.00
CA LEU A 12 1.47 -13.99 11.99
C LEU A 12 0.46 -12.85 11.81
N VAL A 13 -0.45 -12.97 10.85
CA VAL A 13 -1.51 -11.97 10.62
C VAL A 13 -2.40 -11.82 11.87
N ALA A 14 -2.85 -12.94 12.45
CA ALA A 14 -3.72 -12.93 13.64
C ALA A 14 -3.00 -12.37 14.87
N ASP A 15 -1.69 -12.62 15.02
CA ASP A 15 -0.86 -12.03 16.09
C ASP A 15 -0.67 -10.52 15.85
N GLY A 16 -0.31 -10.13 14.63
CA GLY A 16 -0.08 -8.73 14.26
C GLY A 16 -1.31 -7.85 14.46
N VAL A 17 -2.49 -8.32 14.01
CA VAL A 17 -3.76 -7.61 14.21
C VAL A 17 -4.35 -7.81 15.62
N GLY A 18 -3.78 -8.71 16.41
CA GLY A 18 -4.13 -8.98 17.80
C GLY A 18 -5.52 -9.60 17.98
N VAL A 19 -5.82 -10.70 17.26
CA VAL A 19 -7.08 -11.46 17.44
C VAL A 19 -7.12 -12.11 18.84
N ARG A 20 -8.19 -11.89 19.58
CA ARG A 20 -8.38 -12.37 20.97
C ARG A 20 -9.70 -13.09 21.13
N GLU A 21 -9.83 -13.83 22.25
CA GLU A 21 -11.10 -14.43 22.67
C GLU A 21 -12.21 -13.36 22.81
N GLY A 22 -13.35 -13.65 22.24
CA GLY A 22 -14.54 -12.79 22.25
C GLY A 22 -14.57 -11.70 21.18
N ASP A 23 -13.47 -11.48 20.41
CA ASP A 23 -13.46 -10.53 19.31
C ASP A 23 -14.49 -10.91 18.24
N ARG A 24 -15.14 -9.91 17.66
CA ARG A 24 -15.95 -10.03 16.44
C ARG A 24 -15.06 -9.74 15.24
N VAL A 25 -14.80 -10.77 14.45
CA VAL A 25 -13.86 -10.71 13.33
C VAL A 25 -14.63 -10.76 12.01
N SER A 26 -14.52 -9.71 11.18
CA SER A 26 -14.95 -9.77 9.79
C SER A 26 -13.79 -10.12 8.88
N VAL A 27 -13.99 -11.11 8.01
CA VAL A 27 -13.02 -11.54 7.01
C VAL A 27 -13.59 -11.24 5.63
N PHE A 28 -12.90 -10.37 4.89
CA PHE A 28 -13.27 -10.06 3.52
C PHE A 28 -12.31 -10.72 2.54
N PHE A 29 -12.79 -11.09 1.36
CA PHE A 29 -11.92 -11.55 0.29
C PHE A 29 -12.43 -11.11 -1.08
N THR A 30 -11.51 -10.94 -2.03
CA THR A 30 -11.80 -10.34 -3.34
C THR A 30 -11.76 -11.33 -4.51
N ASP A 31 -11.31 -12.56 -4.28
CA ASP A 31 -11.27 -13.61 -5.31
C ASP A 31 -11.24 -15.00 -4.67
N VAL A 32 -11.81 -15.98 -5.36
CA VAL A 32 -11.80 -17.40 -4.91
C VAL A 32 -10.38 -17.99 -4.86
N ALA A 33 -9.42 -17.41 -5.56
CA ALA A 33 -8.02 -17.86 -5.53
C ALA A 33 -7.38 -17.74 -4.14
N VAL A 34 -7.92 -16.91 -3.24
CA VAL A 34 -7.43 -16.75 -1.86
C VAL A 34 -8.20 -17.57 -0.84
N MET A 35 -9.10 -18.45 -1.27
CA MET A 35 -10.00 -19.19 -0.36
C MET A 35 -9.28 -20.06 0.66
N ASP A 36 -8.14 -20.66 0.31
CA ASP A 36 -7.34 -21.46 1.24
C ASP A 36 -6.77 -20.59 2.38
N ALA A 37 -6.33 -19.36 2.06
CA ALA A 37 -5.90 -18.38 3.06
C ALA A 37 -7.06 -17.97 3.99
N VAL A 38 -8.22 -17.70 3.41
CA VAL A 38 -9.43 -17.32 4.16
C VAL A 38 -9.84 -18.44 5.09
N ALA A 39 -9.91 -19.69 4.60
CA ALA A 39 -10.28 -20.85 5.42
C ALA A 39 -9.29 -21.06 6.58
N ALA A 40 -7.99 -20.96 6.33
CA ALA A 40 -6.96 -21.08 7.36
C ALA A 40 -7.08 -19.97 8.43
N PHE A 41 -7.35 -18.71 8.03
CA PHE A 41 -7.51 -17.59 8.97
C PHE A 41 -8.79 -17.70 9.79
N VAL A 42 -9.88 -18.15 9.19
CA VAL A 42 -11.15 -18.42 9.88
C VAL A 42 -10.95 -19.50 10.95
N ASP A 43 -10.26 -20.60 10.60
CA ASP A 43 -9.96 -21.68 11.54
C ASP A 43 -9.07 -21.21 12.70
N GLU A 44 -8.05 -20.42 12.43
CA GLU A 44 -7.19 -19.83 13.47
C GLU A 44 -7.94 -18.87 14.38
N SER A 45 -8.84 -18.04 13.80
CA SER A 45 -9.64 -17.09 14.60
C SER A 45 -10.62 -17.81 15.52
N TRP A 46 -11.26 -18.88 15.06
CA TRP A 46 -12.12 -19.72 15.92
C TRP A 46 -11.31 -20.42 17.01
N ARG A 47 -10.08 -20.89 16.75
CA ARG A 47 -9.21 -21.48 17.77
C ARG A 47 -8.85 -20.48 18.87
N ARG A 48 -8.77 -19.19 18.55
CA ARG A 48 -8.55 -18.10 19.51
C ARG A 48 -9.81 -17.68 20.28
N GLY A 49 -10.95 -18.30 19.99
CA GLY A 49 -12.22 -17.99 20.64
C GLY A 49 -12.93 -16.74 20.11
N ALA A 50 -12.56 -16.27 18.92
CA ALA A 50 -13.22 -15.14 18.27
C ALA A 50 -14.51 -15.58 17.55
N VAL A 51 -15.43 -14.64 17.31
CA VAL A 51 -16.64 -14.85 16.50
C VAL A 51 -16.41 -14.34 15.08
N VAL A 52 -16.41 -15.22 14.08
CA VAL A 52 -15.98 -14.90 12.72
C VAL A 52 -17.16 -14.81 11.76
N GLN A 53 -17.16 -13.79 10.91
CA GLN A 53 -18.06 -13.66 9.76
C GLN A 53 -17.25 -13.40 8.48
N VAL A 54 -17.61 -14.05 7.38
CA VAL A 54 -16.93 -13.95 6.09
C VAL A 54 -17.83 -13.25 5.09
N VAL A 55 -17.25 -12.29 4.35
CA VAL A 55 -17.95 -11.52 3.31
C VAL A 55 -17.15 -11.59 2.00
N ALA A 56 -17.76 -12.07 0.95
CA ALA A 56 -17.19 -12.07 -0.40
C ALA A 56 -17.41 -10.70 -1.07
N THR A 57 -16.34 -10.10 -1.55
CA THR A 57 -16.35 -8.81 -2.27
C THR A 57 -15.68 -8.93 -3.63
N ASP A 58 -15.94 -10.01 -4.35
CA ASP A 58 -15.28 -10.37 -5.60
C ASP A 58 -15.26 -9.22 -6.62
N GLU A 59 -14.07 -8.88 -7.11
CA GLU A 59 -13.86 -7.74 -8.04
C GLU A 59 -14.59 -7.91 -9.38
N ARG A 60 -14.99 -9.12 -9.75
CA ARG A 60 -15.84 -9.34 -10.93
C ARG A 60 -17.23 -8.70 -10.78
N PHE A 61 -17.71 -8.54 -9.55
CA PHE A 61 -18.96 -7.83 -9.29
C PHE A 61 -18.81 -6.32 -9.51
N ASP A 62 -17.62 -5.79 -9.35
CA ASP A 62 -17.32 -4.38 -9.62
C ASP A 62 -17.53 -4.03 -11.08
N SER A 63 -17.12 -4.88 -11.99
CA SER A 63 -17.34 -4.68 -13.42
C SER A 63 -18.82 -4.54 -13.75
N SER A 64 -19.70 -5.28 -13.05
CA SER A 64 -21.15 -5.16 -13.19
C SER A 64 -21.65 -3.84 -12.58
N ALA A 65 -21.18 -3.47 -11.40
CA ALA A 65 -21.55 -2.22 -10.74
C ALA A 65 -21.09 -1.01 -11.57
N LEU A 66 -19.86 -1.03 -12.06
CA LEU A 66 -19.33 0.01 -12.95
C LEU A 66 -20.13 0.19 -14.24
N ARG A 67 -20.77 -0.85 -14.71
CA ARG A 67 -21.63 -0.80 -15.93
C ARG A 67 -23.04 -0.28 -15.66
N TRP A 68 -23.64 -0.68 -14.55
CA TRP A 68 -25.09 -0.55 -14.36
C TRP A 68 -25.53 0.28 -13.16
N ALA A 69 -24.69 0.39 -12.09
CA ALA A 69 -25.13 1.11 -10.90
C ALA A 69 -25.20 2.63 -11.13
N PRO A 70 -26.17 3.32 -10.51
CA PRO A 70 -26.19 4.78 -10.46
C PRO A 70 -24.90 5.35 -9.85
N LEU A 71 -24.49 6.54 -10.28
CA LEU A 71 -23.22 7.14 -9.86
C LEU A 71 -23.19 7.49 -8.36
N ASP A 72 -24.33 7.95 -7.84
CA ASP A 72 -24.52 8.23 -6.41
C ASP A 72 -24.40 6.97 -5.55
N VAL A 73 -24.88 5.83 -6.04
CA VAL A 73 -24.71 4.51 -5.37
C VAL A 73 -23.27 4.08 -5.37
N LEU A 74 -22.55 4.25 -6.49
CA LEU A 74 -21.12 3.93 -6.57
C LEU A 74 -20.29 4.76 -5.60
N SER A 75 -20.62 6.04 -5.44
CA SER A 75 -19.86 6.97 -4.60
C SER A 75 -20.19 6.90 -3.10
N ALA A 76 -21.25 6.18 -2.73
CA ALA A 76 -21.61 5.94 -1.34
C ALA A 76 -20.86 4.73 -0.76
N ALA A 77 -20.68 4.70 0.57
CA ALA A 77 -20.15 3.52 1.23
C ALA A 77 -21.09 2.32 1.02
N PRO A 78 -20.60 1.15 0.53
CA PRO A 78 -21.40 -0.04 0.41
C PRO A 78 -22.01 -0.44 1.76
N PRO A 79 -23.35 -0.55 1.89
CA PRO A 79 -24.01 -0.64 3.21
C PRO A 79 -23.63 -1.87 4.03
N LEU A 80 -23.41 -3.03 3.39
CA LEU A 80 -23.01 -4.25 4.11
C LEU A 80 -21.55 -4.18 4.57
N GLU A 81 -20.68 -3.58 3.78
CA GLU A 81 -19.28 -3.37 4.18
C GLU A 81 -19.20 -2.36 5.33
N ALA A 82 -19.96 -1.27 5.27
CA ALA A 82 -20.06 -0.31 6.35
C ALA A 82 -20.59 -0.95 7.65
N ALA A 83 -21.68 -1.74 7.57
CA ALA A 83 -22.23 -2.45 8.71
C ALA A 83 -21.24 -3.48 9.30
N ALA A 84 -20.41 -4.11 8.46
CA ALA A 84 -19.35 -4.99 8.94
C ALA A 84 -18.30 -4.22 9.74
N MET A 85 -17.89 -3.01 9.33
CA MET A 85 -16.96 -2.18 10.08
C MET A 85 -17.55 -1.73 11.43
N GLU A 86 -18.84 -1.49 11.50
CA GLU A 86 -19.53 -1.15 12.74
C GLU A 86 -19.67 -2.35 13.69
N TRP A 87 -19.80 -3.54 13.14
CA TRP A 87 -19.95 -4.77 13.93
C TRP A 87 -18.61 -5.30 14.45
N SER A 88 -17.51 -5.09 13.73
CA SER A 88 -16.24 -5.76 13.97
C SER A 88 -15.38 -5.07 14.99
N ASP A 89 -14.71 -5.86 15.83
CA ASP A 89 -13.57 -5.43 16.65
C ASP A 89 -12.25 -5.60 15.86
N VAL A 90 -12.22 -6.60 14.96
CA VAL A 90 -11.10 -6.90 14.05
C VAL A 90 -11.62 -7.09 12.63
N HIS A 91 -10.92 -6.51 11.66
CA HIS A 91 -11.18 -6.70 10.24
C HIS A 91 -9.95 -7.23 9.52
N VAL A 92 -10.07 -8.32 8.78
CA VAL A 92 -8.99 -8.83 7.92
C VAL A 92 -9.50 -9.00 6.49
N SER A 93 -8.76 -8.46 5.53
CA SER A 93 -9.11 -8.56 4.10
C SER A 93 -8.02 -9.32 3.34
N PHE A 94 -8.37 -10.44 2.73
CA PHE A 94 -7.52 -11.16 1.78
C PHE A 94 -7.81 -10.69 0.37
N ARG A 95 -6.84 -10.03 -0.25
CA ARG A 95 -6.98 -9.44 -1.58
C ARG A 95 -6.04 -10.10 -2.58
N ALA A 96 -6.61 -10.85 -3.51
CA ALA A 96 -5.85 -11.35 -4.64
C ALA A 96 -5.32 -10.20 -5.50
N MET A 97 -4.13 -10.35 -6.04
CA MET A 97 -3.63 -9.49 -7.12
C MET A 97 -4.35 -9.90 -8.41
N THR A 98 -5.44 -9.20 -8.72
CA THR A 98 -6.30 -9.50 -9.87
C THR A 98 -5.92 -8.68 -11.07
N THR A 99 -6.02 -9.29 -12.26
CA THR A 99 -5.71 -8.59 -13.51
C THR A 99 -6.64 -7.41 -13.72
N PRO A 100 -6.10 -6.27 -14.17
CA PRO A 100 -6.92 -5.13 -14.58
C PRO A 100 -7.87 -5.54 -15.72
N ILE A 101 -9.17 -5.37 -15.56
CA ILE A 101 -10.17 -5.79 -16.57
C ILE A 101 -11.10 -4.63 -16.92
N VAL A 102 -10.83 -3.44 -16.49
CA VAL A 102 -11.87 -2.43 -16.48
C VAL A 102 -11.86 -1.62 -17.76
N ASP A 103 -12.76 -1.99 -18.66
CA ASP A 103 -13.28 -1.10 -19.70
C ASP A 103 -14.48 -0.33 -19.13
N ALA A 104 -14.21 0.68 -18.30
CA ALA A 104 -15.24 1.51 -17.67
C ALA A 104 -14.83 2.98 -17.70
N ASP A 105 -15.82 3.85 -17.67
CA ASP A 105 -15.64 5.30 -17.57
C ASP A 105 -14.78 5.63 -16.33
N PRO A 106 -13.66 6.36 -16.46
CA PRO A 106 -12.79 6.76 -15.35
C PRO A 106 -13.53 7.45 -14.19
N ALA A 107 -14.55 8.27 -14.49
CA ALA A 107 -15.35 8.93 -13.47
C ALA A 107 -16.17 7.92 -12.63
N ARG A 108 -16.62 6.82 -13.23
CA ARG A 108 -17.32 5.75 -12.52
C ARG A 108 -16.37 4.93 -11.65
N ILE A 109 -15.13 4.71 -12.12
CA ILE A 109 -14.09 4.06 -11.33
C ILE A 109 -13.74 4.93 -10.12
N ALA A 110 -13.55 6.24 -10.32
CA ALA A 110 -13.28 7.18 -9.24
C ALA A 110 -14.44 7.20 -8.21
N ALA A 111 -15.69 7.18 -8.67
CA ALA A 111 -16.86 7.10 -7.79
C ALA A 111 -16.87 5.80 -6.96
N LEU A 112 -16.62 4.65 -7.56
CA LEU A 112 -16.52 3.36 -6.85
C LEU A 112 -15.38 3.40 -5.81
N ARG A 113 -14.21 3.95 -6.17
CA ARG A 113 -13.08 4.10 -5.26
C ARG A 113 -13.39 5.04 -4.10
N ARG A 114 -14.13 6.13 -4.35
CA ARG A 114 -14.65 7.01 -3.30
C ARG A 114 -15.52 6.25 -2.30
N GLY A 115 -16.50 5.49 -2.75
CA GLY A 115 -17.36 4.69 -1.87
C GLY A 115 -16.57 3.71 -0.99
N ARG A 116 -15.59 3.03 -1.58
CA ARG A 116 -14.67 2.13 -0.84
C ARG A 116 -13.72 2.87 0.09
N GLY A 117 -13.29 4.06 -0.29
CA GLY A 117 -12.49 4.94 0.57
C GLY A 117 -13.22 5.29 1.88
N LEU A 118 -14.54 5.50 1.83
CA LEU A 118 -15.35 5.72 3.03
C LEU A 118 -15.32 4.51 3.97
N VAL A 119 -15.44 3.29 3.43
CA VAL A 119 -15.32 2.06 4.23
C VAL A 119 -13.90 1.91 4.79
N SER A 120 -12.87 2.27 4.00
CA SER A 120 -11.48 2.26 4.47
C SER A 120 -11.26 3.21 5.65
N THR A 121 -11.88 4.39 5.63
CA THR A 121 -11.86 5.32 6.77
C THR A 121 -12.55 4.71 7.99
N MET A 122 -13.75 4.13 7.84
CA MET A 122 -14.44 3.44 8.95
C MET A 122 -13.60 2.30 9.53
N ARG A 123 -12.95 1.51 8.68
CA ARG A 123 -12.05 0.44 9.09
C ARG A 123 -10.92 0.98 9.96
N TRP A 124 -10.26 2.03 9.53
CA TRP A 124 -9.16 2.67 10.25
C TRP A 124 -9.60 3.20 11.63
N GLU A 125 -10.74 3.85 11.69
CA GLU A 125 -11.23 4.49 12.90
C GLU A 125 -11.82 3.51 13.93
N ARG A 126 -12.33 2.35 13.49
CA ARG A 126 -13.22 1.51 14.32
C ARG A 126 -12.68 0.12 14.62
N THR A 127 -11.76 -0.38 13.82
CA THR A 127 -11.29 -1.78 13.93
C THR A 127 -9.79 -1.85 14.08
N ARG A 128 -9.29 -2.89 14.75
CA ARG A 128 -7.95 -3.39 14.48
C ARG A 128 -8.03 -4.12 13.15
N TRP A 129 -7.12 -3.85 12.22
CA TRP A 129 -7.29 -4.38 10.88
C TRP A 129 -5.99 -4.85 10.25
N ALA A 130 -6.11 -5.81 9.35
CA ALA A 130 -5.03 -6.21 8.47
C ALA A 130 -5.54 -6.42 7.03
N LEU A 131 -4.64 -6.16 6.08
CA LEU A 131 -4.86 -6.40 4.67
C LEU A 131 -3.75 -7.31 4.16
N VAL A 132 -4.13 -8.50 3.66
CA VAL A 132 -3.19 -9.49 3.11
C VAL A 132 -3.28 -9.44 1.59
N ARG A 133 -2.20 -9.03 0.93
CA ARG A 133 -2.11 -9.02 -0.53
C ARG A 133 -1.53 -10.35 -1.00
N VAL A 134 -2.22 -11.04 -1.91
CA VAL A 134 -1.86 -12.38 -2.35
C VAL A 134 -1.59 -12.38 -3.86
N PRO A 135 -0.35 -12.70 -4.30
CA PRO A 135 -0.03 -12.76 -5.72
C PRO A 135 -0.77 -13.90 -6.42
N THR A 136 -1.10 -13.67 -7.69
CA THR A 136 -1.73 -14.67 -8.55
C THR A 136 -0.93 -14.86 -9.85
N PRO A 137 -0.97 -16.07 -10.45
CA PRO A 137 -0.31 -16.30 -11.74
C PRO A 137 -0.85 -15.38 -12.86
N GLN A 138 -2.13 -15.02 -12.80
CA GLN A 138 -2.77 -14.12 -13.76
C GLN A 138 -2.18 -12.72 -13.69
N TRP A 139 -1.94 -12.20 -12.47
CA TRP A 139 -1.27 -10.92 -12.27
C TRP A 139 0.15 -10.94 -12.82
N ALA A 140 0.95 -11.94 -12.44
CA ALA A 140 2.32 -12.06 -12.90
C ALA A 140 2.38 -12.08 -14.43
N ALA A 141 1.50 -12.83 -15.10
CA ALA A 141 1.40 -12.86 -16.55
C ALA A 141 1.01 -11.49 -17.15
N ALA A 142 0.07 -10.77 -16.54
CA ALA A 142 -0.36 -9.44 -17.00
C ALA A 142 0.74 -8.38 -16.88
N MET A 143 1.59 -8.52 -15.86
CA MET A 143 2.73 -7.61 -15.61
C MET A 143 4.04 -8.10 -16.25
N ALA A 144 3.99 -9.19 -17.03
CA ALA A 144 5.15 -9.83 -17.65
C ALA A 144 6.24 -10.27 -16.66
N LEU A 145 5.82 -10.77 -15.50
CA LEU A 145 6.69 -11.25 -14.43
C LEU A 145 6.70 -12.79 -14.38
N ASP A 146 7.75 -13.36 -13.80
CA ASP A 146 7.79 -14.78 -13.45
C ASP A 146 6.93 -15.04 -12.20
N ALA A 147 5.91 -15.88 -12.31
CA ALA A 147 4.96 -16.13 -11.24
C ALA A 147 5.60 -16.85 -10.04
N ASP A 148 6.56 -17.74 -10.27
CA ASP A 148 7.24 -18.51 -9.21
C ASP A 148 8.20 -17.58 -8.43
N ASP A 149 8.83 -16.61 -9.10
CA ASP A 149 9.67 -15.61 -8.47
C ASP A 149 8.85 -14.68 -7.59
N VAL A 150 7.74 -14.14 -8.10
CA VAL A 150 6.84 -13.26 -7.34
C VAL A 150 6.30 -13.97 -6.09
N VAL A 151 5.83 -15.21 -6.22
CA VAL A 151 5.31 -16.00 -5.08
C VAL A 151 6.43 -16.33 -4.09
N ARG A 152 7.64 -16.63 -4.56
CA ARG A 152 8.79 -16.93 -3.69
C ARG A 152 9.19 -15.69 -2.86
N GLU A 153 9.33 -14.52 -3.47
CA GLU A 153 9.65 -13.27 -2.78
C GLU A 153 8.54 -12.89 -1.79
N TRP A 154 7.29 -12.99 -2.23
CA TRP A 154 6.14 -12.77 -1.38
C TRP A 154 6.13 -13.70 -0.15
N ALA A 155 6.37 -14.99 -0.33
CA ALA A 155 6.41 -15.93 0.79
C ALA A 155 7.60 -15.65 1.73
N ALA A 156 8.77 -15.31 1.19
CA ALA A 156 9.95 -14.98 1.97
C ALA A 156 9.77 -13.69 2.79
N SER A 157 8.91 -12.78 2.35
CA SER A 157 8.65 -11.51 3.03
C SER A 157 7.94 -11.67 4.39
N PHE A 158 7.37 -12.83 4.67
CA PHE A 158 6.79 -13.15 5.99
C PHE A 158 7.81 -13.74 6.97
N ASP A 159 8.94 -14.24 6.47
CA ASP A 159 9.97 -14.90 7.29
C ASP A 159 10.91 -13.86 7.93
N ALA A 160 10.40 -13.22 8.98
CA ALA A 160 11.12 -12.22 9.74
C ALA A 160 10.73 -12.25 11.23
N ASP A 161 11.65 -11.85 12.11
CA ASP A 161 11.30 -11.49 13.48
C ASP A 161 10.64 -10.11 13.49
N TRP A 162 9.33 -10.10 13.29
CA TRP A 162 8.54 -8.87 13.21
C TRP A 162 8.57 -8.05 14.50
N ALA A 163 8.75 -8.69 15.66
CA ALA A 163 8.87 -7.97 16.92
C ALA A 163 10.21 -7.22 17.01
N GLU A 164 11.30 -7.84 16.53
CA GLU A 164 12.60 -7.17 16.42
C GLU A 164 12.59 -6.11 15.34
N ALA A 165 11.98 -6.38 14.19
CA ALA A 165 11.81 -5.42 13.10
C ALA A 165 11.06 -4.17 13.59
N ALA A 166 9.95 -4.36 14.30
CA ALA A 166 9.16 -3.26 14.87
C ALA A 166 10.00 -2.38 15.83
N ARG A 167 10.83 -2.99 16.69
CA ARG A 167 11.71 -2.21 17.59
C ARG A 167 12.74 -1.39 16.84
N ARG A 168 13.38 -1.97 15.82
CA ARG A 168 14.39 -1.26 15.02
C ARG A 168 13.78 -0.14 14.19
N MET A 169 12.63 -0.41 13.56
CA MET A 169 11.90 0.60 12.81
C MET A 169 11.38 1.73 13.71
N GLN A 170 10.90 1.40 14.92
CA GLN A 170 10.51 2.42 15.89
C GLN A 170 11.70 3.30 16.29
N ALA A 171 12.88 2.73 16.53
CA ALA A 171 14.07 3.51 16.84
C ALA A 171 14.47 4.46 15.70
N LEU A 172 14.29 4.04 14.43
CA LEU A 172 14.49 4.93 13.28
C LEU A 172 13.40 6.02 13.24
N CYS A 173 12.14 5.69 13.49
CA CYS A 173 11.07 6.69 13.56
C CYS A 173 11.34 7.73 14.68
N ASP A 174 11.83 7.29 15.82
CA ASP A 174 12.23 8.17 16.93
C ASP A 174 13.41 9.09 16.54
N HIS A 175 14.39 8.55 15.80
CA HIS A 175 15.52 9.34 15.24
C HIS A 175 15.01 10.42 14.28
N LEU A 176 14.01 10.10 13.48
CA LEU A 176 13.39 11.02 12.50
C LEU A 176 12.40 12.03 13.12
N SER A 177 12.12 11.96 14.43
CA SER A 177 11.14 12.85 15.09
C SER A 177 11.45 14.34 14.99
N GLY A 178 12.73 14.71 14.75
CA GLY A 178 13.19 16.08 14.56
C GLY A 178 13.42 16.48 13.10
N ALA A 179 13.17 15.60 12.16
CA ALA A 179 13.37 15.84 10.74
C ALA A 179 12.48 16.96 10.21
N ARG A 180 12.99 17.74 9.27
CA ARG A 180 12.29 18.87 8.68
C ARG A 180 11.92 18.67 7.22
N THR A 181 12.84 18.03 6.46
CA THR A 181 12.69 17.94 5.01
C THR A 181 13.20 16.59 4.51
N ALA A 182 12.41 15.91 3.69
CA ALA A 182 12.83 14.80 2.87
C ALA A 182 12.96 15.24 1.41
N VAL A 183 13.96 14.75 0.69
CA VAL A 183 14.17 15.04 -0.73
C VAL A 183 14.36 13.75 -1.48
N ILE A 184 13.47 13.49 -2.45
CA ILE A 184 13.63 12.45 -3.46
C ILE A 184 14.16 13.10 -4.73
N GLU A 185 15.25 12.60 -5.27
CA GLU A 185 15.83 13.14 -6.50
C GLU A 185 16.36 12.06 -7.45
N ASP A 186 16.27 12.33 -8.73
CA ASP A 186 16.88 11.56 -9.82
C ASP A 186 17.16 12.48 -11.02
N GLU A 187 17.59 11.93 -12.16
CA GLU A 187 17.88 12.72 -13.38
C GLU A 187 16.66 13.43 -13.98
N TRP A 188 15.43 13.08 -13.59
CA TRP A 188 14.20 13.70 -14.09
C TRP A 188 13.69 14.84 -13.24
N GLY A 189 14.18 14.98 -12.00
CA GLY A 189 13.80 16.06 -11.11
C GLY A 189 13.98 15.72 -9.64
N ALA A 190 13.48 16.62 -8.80
CA ALA A 190 13.45 16.47 -7.36
C ALA A 190 12.08 16.83 -6.81
N LEU A 191 11.68 16.13 -5.77
CA LEU A 191 10.54 16.43 -4.93
C LEU A 191 11.02 16.69 -3.51
N GLU A 192 10.77 17.89 -3.01
CA GLU A 192 10.99 18.26 -1.62
C GLU A 192 9.70 18.09 -0.83
N VAL A 193 9.78 17.41 0.31
CA VAL A 193 8.65 17.08 1.19
C VAL A 193 8.95 17.59 2.59
N GLY A 194 8.25 18.63 3.03
CA GLY A 194 8.32 19.12 4.40
C GLY A 194 7.67 18.13 5.38
N VAL A 195 8.41 17.79 6.45
CA VAL A 195 7.96 16.84 7.48
C VAL A 195 8.14 17.39 8.90
N GLU A 196 8.42 18.69 9.03
CA GLU A 196 8.67 19.33 10.33
C GLU A 196 7.48 19.19 11.28
N GLY A 197 7.77 18.71 12.51
CA GLY A 197 6.74 18.51 13.53
C GLY A 197 5.82 17.33 13.28
N ARG A 198 6.14 16.46 12.33
CA ARG A 198 5.38 15.24 12.02
C ARG A 198 5.92 14.05 12.80
N THR A 199 5.03 13.11 13.11
CA THR A 199 5.38 11.82 13.71
C THR A 199 5.64 10.81 12.61
N TRP A 200 6.73 10.06 12.74
CA TRP A 200 6.98 8.88 11.90
C TRP A 200 6.45 7.64 12.61
N ILE A 201 5.84 6.73 11.86
CA ILE A 201 5.29 5.49 12.38
C ILE A 201 5.82 4.29 11.60
N PRO A 202 6.12 3.16 12.27
CA PRO A 202 6.48 1.92 11.61
C PRO A 202 5.24 1.09 11.28
N PHE A 203 5.22 0.53 10.07
CA PHE A 203 4.33 -0.56 9.69
C PHE A 203 5.17 -1.83 9.63
N ALA A 204 5.07 -2.64 10.67
CA ALA A 204 5.98 -3.75 10.92
C ALA A 204 5.21 -5.03 11.32
N GLY A 205 4.38 -5.53 10.42
CA GLY A 205 3.62 -6.74 10.61
C GLY A 205 2.33 -6.57 11.41
N ASN A 206 1.74 -5.41 11.38
CA ASN A 206 0.52 -5.11 12.15
C ASN A 206 -0.67 -4.62 11.32
N VAL A 207 -0.46 -4.23 10.06
CA VAL A 207 -1.48 -3.61 9.22
C VAL A 207 -1.56 -4.25 7.84
N ASN A 208 -0.51 -4.15 7.05
CA ASN A 208 -0.43 -4.75 5.72
C ASN A 208 0.42 -6.01 5.73
N TRP A 209 0.13 -6.95 4.83
CA TRP A 209 0.88 -8.18 4.66
C TRP A 209 1.04 -8.54 3.16
N PRO A 210 2.29 -8.62 2.65
CA PRO A 210 3.55 -8.33 3.36
C PRO A 210 3.58 -6.91 3.90
N ASP A 211 4.42 -6.71 4.93
CA ASP A 211 4.62 -5.41 5.57
C ASP A 211 6.10 -4.99 5.50
N GLY A 212 6.45 -3.87 6.11
CA GLY A 212 7.80 -3.35 6.17
C GLY A 212 7.96 -2.00 5.51
N GLU A 213 7.53 -0.94 6.21
CA GLU A 213 7.76 0.44 5.83
C GLU A 213 7.75 1.35 7.05
N ILE A 214 8.31 2.53 6.90
CA ILE A 214 8.10 3.66 7.80
C ILE A 214 7.42 4.77 7.03
N ALA A 215 6.47 5.45 7.65
CA ALA A 215 5.74 6.53 7.02
C ALA A 215 5.49 7.72 7.93
N THR A 216 5.20 8.86 7.30
CA THR A 216 4.78 10.10 7.96
C THR A 216 3.80 10.85 7.07
N ALA A 217 3.11 11.86 7.63
CA ALA A 217 2.32 12.78 6.85
C ALA A 217 3.17 14.00 6.45
N PRO A 218 3.14 14.47 5.20
CA PRO A 218 3.74 15.73 4.81
C PRO A 218 3.10 16.92 5.53
N VAL A 219 3.81 18.04 5.62
CA VAL A 219 3.23 19.34 5.95
C VAL A 219 2.44 19.81 4.73
N ASP A 220 1.17 20.16 4.92
CA ASP A 220 0.18 20.27 3.84
C ASP A 220 0.53 21.24 2.70
N ASP A 221 1.30 22.29 2.98
CA ASP A 221 1.73 23.33 2.03
C ASP A 221 3.26 23.34 1.78
N ALA A 222 3.98 22.34 2.30
CA ALA A 222 5.44 22.29 2.21
C ALA A 222 5.93 21.15 1.31
N VAL A 223 5.24 20.90 0.20
CA VAL A 223 5.67 19.91 -0.80
C VAL A 223 5.74 20.58 -2.15
N SER A 224 6.93 20.56 -2.76
CA SER A 224 7.12 21.17 -4.09
C SER A 224 8.16 20.43 -4.91
N GLY A 225 7.98 20.43 -6.23
CA GLY A 225 8.89 19.82 -7.17
C GLY A 225 8.22 18.90 -8.17
N ARG A 226 9.01 18.00 -8.72
CA ARG A 226 8.54 17.02 -9.71
C ARG A 226 9.01 15.62 -9.34
N ILE A 227 8.12 14.65 -9.57
CA ILE A 227 8.43 13.25 -9.38
C ILE A 227 7.86 12.45 -10.56
N ARG A 228 8.64 11.48 -11.05
CA ARG A 228 8.21 10.58 -12.11
C ARG A 228 8.30 9.14 -11.63
N PHE A 229 7.28 8.36 -11.94
CA PHE A 229 7.12 6.95 -11.62
C PHE A 229 7.18 6.17 -12.94
N PRO A 230 8.36 5.61 -13.29
CA PRO A 230 8.54 4.87 -14.53
C PRO A 230 7.88 3.50 -14.49
N GLY A 231 7.59 2.96 -15.67
CA GLY A 231 7.00 1.64 -15.80
C GLY A 231 5.49 1.63 -15.61
N ALA A 232 4.94 0.47 -15.29
CA ALA A 232 3.51 0.24 -15.19
C ALA A 232 3.12 -0.22 -13.79
N PHE A 233 2.03 0.32 -13.28
CA PHE A 233 1.35 -0.17 -12.09
C PHE A 233 -0.16 -0.15 -12.31
N SER A 234 -0.90 -0.88 -11.49
CA SER A 234 -2.36 -0.92 -11.58
C SER A 234 -3.01 -0.22 -10.40
N PHE A 235 -4.01 0.60 -10.71
CA PHE A 235 -4.91 1.13 -9.70
C PHE A 235 -6.35 1.16 -10.23
N GLY A 236 -7.30 0.76 -9.40
CA GLY A 236 -8.70 0.76 -9.80
C GLY A 236 -9.05 -0.17 -10.97
N GLY A 237 -8.21 -1.17 -11.27
CA GLY A 237 -8.39 -2.04 -12.42
C GLY A 237 -7.88 -1.43 -13.75
N VAL A 238 -7.16 -0.33 -13.71
CA VAL A 238 -6.56 0.33 -14.88
C VAL A 238 -5.05 0.33 -14.73
N ILE A 239 -4.34 0.10 -15.82
CA ILE A 239 -2.89 0.29 -15.89
C ILE A 239 -2.60 1.79 -16.03
N VAL A 240 -1.74 2.29 -15.16
CA VAL A 240 -1.12 3.61 -15.27
C VAL A 240 0.34 3.40 -15.64
N ARG A 241 0.84 4.17 -16.62
CA ARG A 241 2.22 4.03 -17.07
C ARG A 241 2.93 5.37 -17.14
N ASP A 242 4.17 5.38 -16.65
CA ASP A 242 5.08 6.54 -16.70
C ASP A 242 4.42 7.81 -16.15
N LEU A 243 3.84 7.70 -14.96
CA LEU A 243 3.19 8.83 -14.28
C LEU A 243 4.23 9.87 -13.87
N GLU A 244 3.95 11.13 -14.19
CA GLU A 244 4.69 12.31 -13.72
C GLU A 244 3.73 13.25 -12.99
N LEU A 245 4.15 13.72 -11.82
CA LEU A 245 3.42 14.70 -11.01
C LEU A 245 4.30 15.92 -10.77
N GLU A 246 3.68 17.11 -10.88
CA GLU A 246 4.28 18.38 -10.49
C GLU A 246 3.49 18.96 -9.30
N LEU A 247 4.21 19.30 -8.25
CA LEU A 247 3.64 19.80 -7.01
C LEU A 247 4.15 21.21 -6.72
N VAL A 248 3.25 22.07 -6.23
CA VAL A 248 3.55 23.41 -5.77
C VAL A 248 2.74 23.66 -4.49
N ASP A 249 3.43 24.05 -3.42
CA ASP A 249 2.82 24.38 -2.13
C ASP A 249 1.82 23.29 -1.65
N GLY A 250 2.23 22.03 -1.75
CA GLY A 250 1.47 20.85 -1.32
C GLY A 250 0.35 20.41 -2.27
N LEU A 251 0.14 21.09 -3.41
CA LEU A 251 -0.88 20.72 -4.39
C LEU A 251 -0.28 20.11 -5.64
N ILE A 252 -0.84 19.00 -6.11
CA ILE A 252 -0.57 18.46 -7.44
C ILE A 252 -1.21 19.40 -8.47
N VAL A 253 -0.38 20.17 -9.16
CA VAL A 253 -0.81 21.19 -10.16
C VAL A 253 -0.78 20.67 -11.58
N ALA A 254 -0.04 19.60 -11.83
CA ALA A 254 -0.03 18.93 -13.13
C ALA A 254 0.25 17.44 -12.98
N GLU A 255 -0.42 16.65 -13.81
CA GLU A 255 -0.21 15.22 -13.96
C GLU A 255 -0.02 14.86 -15.43
N ARG A 256 0.87 13.90 -15.73
CA ARG A 256 1.10 13.31 -17.06
C ARG A 256 1.28 11.82 -16.91
N ALA A 257 0.77 11.05 -17.86
CA ALA A 257 1.00 9.62 -17.97
C ALA A 257 0.94 9.20 -19.45
N THR A 258 1.70 8.17 -19.82
CA THR A 258 1.62 7.61 -21.18
C THR A 258 0.40 6.71 -21.37
N GLU A 259 -0.13 6.16 -20.26
CA GLU A 259 -1.36 5.36 -20.20
C GLU A 259 -2.09 5.65 -18.87
N GLY A 260 -3.42 5.59 -18.86
CA GLY A 260 -4.24 5.72 -17.64
C GLY A 260 -4.47 7.15 -17.14
N LEU A 261 -4.02 8.19 -17.86
CA LEU A 261 -4.12 9.60 -17.43
C LEU A 261 -5.54 10.01 -17.06
N ALA A 262 -6.55 9.57 -17.80
CA ALA A 262 -7.94 9.93 -17.51
C ALA A 262 -8.42 9.43 -16.14
N LEU A 263 -7.96 8.24 -15.70
CA LEU A 263 -8.23 7.76 -14.35
C LEU A 263 -7.46 8.60 -13.31
N VAL A 264 -6.19 8.88 -13.56
CA VAL A 264 -5.35 9.71 -12.65
C VAL A 264 -6.05 11.03 -12.37
N SER A 265 -6.43 11.77 -13.42
CA SER A 265 -7.13 13.05 -13.27
C SER A 265 -8.46 12.90 -12.53
N ALA A 266 -9.26 11.88 -12.85
CA ALA A 266 -10.54 11.63 -12.18
C ALA A 266 -10.39 11.31 -10.68
N LEU A 267 -9.31 10.63 -10.29
CA LEU A 267 -9.00 10.35 -8.88
C LEU A 267 -8.54 11.61 -8.15
N LEU A 268 -7.64 12.39 -8.75
CA LEU A 268 -7.14 13.63 -8.17
C LEU A 268 -8.22 14.73 -8.07
N ASP A 269 -9.29 14.63 -8.86
CA ASP A 269 -10.44 15.54 -8.84
C ASP A 269 -11.63 14.98 -8.02
N ALA A 270 -11.45 13.87 -7.29
CA ALA A 270 -12.55 13.20 -6.58
C ALA A 270 -13.14 14.03 -5.44
N ASP A 271 -12.31 14.82 -4.76
CA ASP A 271 -12.70 15.77 -3.70
C ASP A 271 -11.60 16.82 -3.46
N GLU A 272 -11.86 17.77 -2.59
CA GLU A 272 -10.97 18.92 -2.33
C GLU A 272 -9.57 18.51 -1.81
N GLY A 273 -9.49 17.41 -1.04
CA GLY A 273 -8.24 16.91 -0.47
C GLY A 273 -7.45 15.99 -1.40
N ALA A 274 -8.04 15.52 -2.51
CA ALA A 274 -7.44 14.48 -3.34
C ALA A 274 -6.12 14.90 -4.01
N ARG A 275 -5.92 16.20 -4.29
CA ARG A 275 -4.69 16.75 -4.88
C ARG A 275 -3.59 17.08 -3.88
N ARG A 276 -3.82 16.89 -2.56
CA ARG A 276 -2.78 17.06 -1.54
C ARG A 276 -2.16 15.73 -1.15
N LEU A 277 -0.88 15.75 -0.76
CA LEU A 277 -0.27 14.55 -0.22
C LEU A 277 -0.71 14.32 1.22
N GLY A 278 -1.12 13.09 1.51
CA GLY A 278 -1.46 12.61 2.85
C GLY A 278 -0.37 11.77 3.48
N GLU A 279 0.53 11.20 2.65
CA GLU A 279 1.59 10.33 3.14
C GLU A 279 2.89 10.47 2.35
N PHE A 280 3.99 10.27 3.06
CA PHE A 280 5.32 10.01 2.54
C PHE A 280 5.88 8.78 3.27
N GLY A 281 6.31 7.75 2.53
CA GLY A 281 6.79 6.51 3.11
C GLY A 281 8.03 5.95 2.45
N ILE A 282 8.70 5.02 3.15
CA ILE A 282 9.96 4.40 2.76
C ILE A 282 9.87 2.89 2.99
N GLY A 283 10.06 2.10 1.95
CA GLY A 283 10.07 0.64 2.03
C GLY A 283 11.31 0.09 2.74
N THR A 284 11.11 -0.93 3.56
CA THR A 284 12.16 -1.54 4.39
C THR A 284 12.25 -3.06 4.25
N ASN A 285 11.39 -3.72 3.46
CA ASN A 285 11.38 -5.17 3.31
C ASN A 285 12.41 -5.62 2.26
N ALA A 286 13.49 -6.25 2.73
CA ALA A 286 14.59 -6.72 1.89
C ALA A 286 14.29 -8.04 1.16
N ALA A 287 13.26 -8.79 1.55
CA ALA A 287 12.85 -10.01 0.88
C ALA A 287 12.08 -9.74 -0.41
N LEU A 288 11.51 -8.55 -0.55
CA LEU A 288 10.84 -8.08 -1.76
C LEU A 288 11.84 -7.31 -2.62
N THR A 289 12.04 -7.73 -3.85
CA THR A 289 13.00 -7.09 -4.77
C THR A 289 12.40 -6.71 -6.11
N THR A 290 11.38 -7.43 -6.53
CA THR A 290 10.71 -7.26 -7.83
C THR A 290 9.60 -6.22 -7.75
N MET A 291 9.67 -5.18 -8.59
CA MET A 291 8.55 -4.27 -8.79
C MET A 291 7.42 -5.04 -9.46
N THR A 292 6.33 -5.22 -8.74
CA THR A 292 5.22 -6.05 -9.21
C THR A 292 4.15 -5.25 -9.97
N GLY A 293 4.15 -3.93 -9.82
CA GLY A 293 3.08 -3.05 -10.28
C GLY A 293 1.82 -3.12 -9.40
N ASP A 294 1.85 -3.88 -8.32
CA ASP A 294 0.88 -3.82 -7.23
C ASP A 294 1.44 -2.90 -6.14
N LEU A 295 0.82 -1.75 -5.98
CA LEU A 295 1.36 -0.67 -5.16
C LEU A 295 1.54 -1.06 -3.70
N LEU A 296 0.64 -1.91 -3.16
CA LEU A 296 0.71 -2.35 -1.76
C LEU A 296 1.88 -3.30 -1.48
N ILE A 297 2.34 -4.04 -2.48
CA ILE A 297 3.55 -4.85 -2.40
C ILE A 297 4.78 -3.97 -2.60
N ASP A 298 4.74 -3.14 -3.64
CA ASP A 298 5.90 -2.40 -4.12
C ASP A 298 6.36 -1.32 -3.12
N GLU A 299 5.43 -0.72 -2.35
CA GLU A 299 5.74 0.28 -1.32
C GLU A 299 6.58 -0.28 -0.17
N LYS A 300 6.54 -1.61 0.06
CA LYS A 300 7.29 -2.27 1.12
C LYS A 300 8.74 -2.57 0.73
N ILE A 301 9.07 -2.57 -0.55
CA ILE A 301 10.38 -2.98 -1.06
C ILE A 301 11.49 -2.08 -0.51
N LEU A 302 12.54 -2.67 0.09
CA LEU A 302 13.71 -1.93 0.54
C LEU A 302 14.37 -1.17 -0.64
N GLY A 303 14.51 0.14 -0.49
CA GLY A 303 15.06 1.01 -1.53
C GLY A 303 14.01 1.66 -2.43
N THR A 304 12.73 1.59 -2.06
CA THR A 304 11.66 2.42 -2.62
C THR A 304 11.28 3.55 -1.67
N ALA A 305 10.68 4.59 -2.23
CA ALA A 305 9.92 5.60 -1.50
C ALA A 305 8.56 5.76 -2.17
N HIS A 306 7.55 6.14 -1.42
CA HIS A 306 6.23 6.40 -1.99
C HIS A 306 5.63 7.70 -1.45
N ILE A 307 4.71 8.24 -2.22
CA ILE A 307 3.86 9.36 -1.83
C ILE A 307 2.41 8.94 -2.02
N ALA A 308 1.53 9.39 -1.12
CA ALA A 308 0.10 9.15 -1.28
C ALA A 308 -0.69 10.45 -1.39
N PRO A 309 -1.22 10.79 -2.58
CA PRO A 309 -2.27 11.77 -2.69
C PRO A 309 -3.51 11.37 -1.89
N GLY A 310 -4.15 12.37 -1.25
CA GLY A 310 -5.40 12.20 -0.53
C GLY A 310 -5.27 12.19 0.98
N ARG A 311 -6.03 11.33 1.65
CA ARG A 311 -6.18 11.29 3.11
C ARG A 311 -4.86 11.08 3.83
N ALA A 312 -4.60 11.93 4.82
CA ALA A 312 -3.45 11.80 5.70
C ALA A 312 -3.74 10.92 6.93
N TYR A 313 -2.69 10.41 7.56
CA TYR A 313 -2.78 9.73 8.85
C TYR A 313 -2.74 10.72 10.00
N PRO A 314 -3.82 10.80 10.81
CA PRO A 314 -3.86 11.69 11.97
C PRO A 314 -2.78 11.37 13.01
N GLU A 315 -2.37 10.10 13.12
CA GLU A 315 -1.32 9.62 14.01
C GLU A 315 0.04 10.24 13.67
N CYS A 316 0.26 10.56 12.38
CA CYS A 316 1.44 11.27 11.91
C CYS A 316 1.34 12.79 12.06
N GLY A 317 0.21 13.32 12.57
CA GLY A 317 -0.08 14.75 12.61
C GLY A 317 -0.60 15.31 11.28
N GLY A 318 -1.02 14.44 10.37
CA GLY A 318 -1.64 14.82 9.11
C GLY A 318 -3.08 15.32 9.31
N VAL A 319 -3.49 16.32 8.53
CA VAL A 319 -4.83 16.92 8.65
C VAL A 319 -5.63 16.85 7.36
N ASN A 320 -5.02 16.48 6.24
CA ASN A 320 -5.72 16.43 4.97
C ASN A 320 -6.79 15.33 4.97
N ALA A 321 -8.01 15.70 4.66
CA ALA A 321 -9.17 14.82 4.58
C ALA A 321 -9.54 14.56 3.11
N SER A 322 -9.65 13.30 2.74
CA SER A 322 -10.07 12.88 1.41
C SER A 322 -10.66 11.46 1.46
N SER A 323 -11.49 11.13 0.50
CA SER A 323 -11.90 9.75 0.24
C SER A 323 -10.85 8.96 -0.54
N LEU A 324 -9.88 9.63 -1.17
CA LEU A 324 -8.71 9.05 -1.80
C LEU A 324 -7.63 8.79 -0.76
N HIS A 325 -6.90 7.70 -0.92
CA HIS A 325 -5.59 7.42 -0.39
C HIS A 325 -4.93 6.49 -1.40
N TRP A 326 -3.86 6.96 -2.03
CA TRP A 326 -3.32 6.28 -3.19
C TRP A 326 -1.79 6.30 -3.15
N ASP A 327 -1.20 5.23 -2.61
CA ASP A 327 0.25 5.05 -2.55
C ASP A 327 0.80 4.88 -3.97
N ILE A 328 1.75 5.73 -4.36
CA ILE A 328 2.42 5.69 -5.65
C ILE A 328 3.91 5.51 -5.40
N VAL A 329 4.46 4.41 -5.88
CA VAL A 329 5.78 3.92 -5.49
C VAL A 329 6.84 4.35 -6.49
N LYS A 330 7.93 4.92 -5.97
CA LYS A 330 9.16 5.26 -6.71
C LYS A 330 10.26 4.26 -6.37
N ASP A 331 10.67 3.45 -7.33
CA ASP A 331 11.90 2.64 -7.20
C ASP A 331 13.14 3.53 -7.38
N LEU A 332 13.91 3.68 -6.32
CA LEU A 332 15.15 4.47 -6.33
C LEU A 332 16.38 3.62 -6.69
N ARG A 333 16.27 2.29 -6.69
CA ARG A 333 17.35 1.36 -7.03
C ARG A 333 17.68 1.36 -8.54
N GLY A 334 16.72 1.80 -9.36
CA GLY A 334 16.81 1.77 -10.82
C GLY A 334 16.56 0.38 -11.42
N THR A 335 15.95 -0.54 -10.68
CA THR A 335 15.62 -1.90 -11.14
C THR A 335 14.28 -1.97 -11.85
N GLY A 336 13.37 -1.04 -11.57
CA GLY A 336 12.02 -0.94 -12.15
C GLY A 336 11.94 -0.22 -13.50
N GLY A 337 13.06 -0.13 -14.24
CA GLY A 337 13.10 0.50 -15.58
C GLY A 337 13.31 2.03 -15.57
N GLY A 338 13.48 2.63 -14.41
CA GLY A 338 13.82 4.05 -14.22
C GLY A 338 15.30 4.27 -13.93
N PRO A 339 15.74 5.54 -13.80
CA PRO A 339 17.06 5.87 -13.32
C PRO A 339 17.23 5.51 -11.86
N ARG A 340 18.47 5.39 -11.42
CA ARG A 340 18.80 5.37 -10.01
C ARG A 340 18.49 6.74 -9.40
N GLY A 341 17.91 6.72 -8.21
CA GLY A 341 17.59 7.93 -7.48
C GLY A 341 18.23 7.95 -6.11
N SER A 342 18.01 9.03 -5.41
CA SER A 342 18.49 9.25 -4.07
C SER A 342 17.36 9.75 -3.16
N LEU A 343 17.44 9.40 -1.89
CA LEU A 343 16.59 9.89 -0.82
C LEU A 343 17.46 10.44 0.30
N ARG A 344 17.24 11.68 0.67
CA ARG A 344 17.90 12.35 1.80
C ARG A 344 16.83 12.92 2.74
N ILE A 345 17.04 12.74 4.04
CA ILE A 345 16.22 13.40 5.06
C ILE A 345 17.14 14.34 5.83
N ASP A 346 16.88 15.63 5.78
CA ASP A 346 17.77 16.72 6.17
C ASP A 346 19.17 16.53 5.51
N ASP A 347 20.22 16.30 6.30
CA ASP A 347 21.58 16.08 5.81
C ASP A 347 21.97 14.59 5.72
N GLU A 348 21.07 13.66 6.05
CA GLU A 348 21.35 12.22 6.11
C GLU A 348 20.82 11.48 4.86
N TRP A 349 21.70 10.71 4.22
CA TRP A 349 21.33 9.88 3.08
C TRP A 349 20.71 8.55 3.55
N PHE A 350 19.53 8.24 3.06
CA PHE A 350 18.84 6.97 3.22
C PHE A 350 19.08 6.05 2.02
N ILE A 351 19.05 6.65 0.82
CA ILE A 351 19.39 6.00 -0.45
C ILE A 351 20.24 7.02 -1.22
N ARG A 352 21.36 6.56 -1.77
CA ARG A 352 22.23 7.42 -2.58
C ARG A 352 22.60 6.72 -3.88
N ASP A 353 22.27 7.33 -5.01
CA ASP A 353 22.50 6.79 -6.36
C ASP A 353 22.05 5.32 -6.51
N GLY A 354 20.87 5.00 -5.97
CA GLY A 354 20.28 3.65 -5.98
C GLY A 354 20.82 2.70 -4.91
N VAL A 355 21.74 3.16 -4.06
CA VAL A 355 22.36 2.34 -3.01
C VAL A 355 21.76 2.67 -1.65
N VAL A 356 21.14 1.67 -1.03
CA VAL A 356 20.59 1.78 0.34
C VAL A 356 21.73 2.02 1.32
N GLN A 357 21.58 3.01 2.19
CA GLN A 357 22.58 3.40 3.17
C GLN A 357 22.40 2.65 4.51
N PRO A 358 23.43 2.60 5.37
CA PRO A 358 23.39 1.85 6.64
C PRO A 358 22.17 2.20 7.52
N VAL A 359 21.82 3.47 7.65
CA VAL A 359 20.67 3.94 8.46
C VAL A 359 19.37 3.25 8.09
N LEU A 360 19.15 2.95 6.81
CA LEU A 360 17.97 2.24 6.34
C LEU A 360 18.15 0.72 6.30
N SER A 361 19.35 0.23 5.92
CA SER A 361 19.60 -1.21 5.86
C SER A 361 19.64 -1.89 7.23
N GLU A 362 20.00 -1.17 8.30
CA GLU A 362 20.01 -1.68 9.66
C GLU A 362 18.60 -1.97 10.21
N VAL A 363 17.58 -1.31 9.68
CA VAL A 363 16.17 -1.55 10.05
C VAL A 363 15.45 -2.48 9.08
N ALA A 364 16.12 -2.92 8.03
CA ALA A 364 15.52 -3.77 6.99
C ALA A 364 14.88 -5.04 7.58
N VAL A 365 13.73 -5.39 7.06
CA VAL A 365 12.95 -6.59 7.43
C VAL A 365 13.26 -7.71 6.44
N GLY A 366 13.42 -8.93 6.94
CA GLY A 366 13.72 -10.09 6.10
C GLY A 366 15.14 -10.09 5.56
N SER A 367 15.44 -11.10 4.77
CA SER A 367 16.69 -11.20 4.00
C SER A 367 16.33 -11.21 2.52
N PRO A 368 17.15 -10.63 1.65
CA PRO A 368 16.92 -10.76 0.22
C PRO A 368 16.88 -12.23 -0.16
N PRO A 369 16.02 -12.64 -1.13
CA PRO A 369 15.97 -14.01 -1.59
C PRO A 369 17.36 -14.44 -2.06
N LEU A 370 17.76 -15.68 -1.69
CA LEU A 370 19.01 -16.24 -2.16
C LEU A 370 18.97 -16.26 -3.68
N THR A 371 19.73 -15.38 -4.32
CA THR A 371 19.92 -15.44 -5.77
C THR A 371 20.51 -16.80 -6.10
N ALA A 372 19.87 -17.55 -7.01
CA ALA A 372 20.47 -18.76 -7.53
C ALA A 372 21.87 -18.40 -8.05
N PRO A 373 22.91 -19.21 -7.77
CA PRO A 373 24.24 -18.94 -8.30
C PRO A 373 24.16 -18.89 -9.83
N ALA A 374 24.71 -17.84 -10.41
CA ALA A 374 24.78 -17.59 -11.85
C ALA A 374 25.54 -18.70 -12.59
#